data_cfbf18fc23b6f9d2e1a6712725026fda
#
_entry.id   cfbf18fc23b6f9d2e1a6712725026fda
#
_cell.length_a   1.000
_cell.length_b   1.000
_cell.length_c   1.000
_cell.angle_alpha   90.00
_cell.angle_beta   90.00
_cell.angle_gamma   90.00
#
_symmetry.space_group_name_H-M   'P 1'
#
loop_
_entity.id
_entity.type
_entity.pdbx_description
1 polymer ?
#
loop_
_entity_poly.entity_id
_entity_poly.type
_entity_poly.pdbx_seq_one_letter_code
_entity_poly.pdbx_strand_id
1 'polypeptide(L)'
;NSAAGSDVFFSNSTMLRDRLPKGDITIETVYRIIPFDNTVTVFEMKGDALLGMMDFIAANFGKNESFQYGGISFTIDMKKRKAFDVKVKGMPVEAGRTYKVATSSYIAQGNLMGSEMFKEVCGRDELGGNIRDMFAGYIEKTGSIKPPADERIKLIK
;
A
#
# COMPACT_ATOMS: atom_id res chain seq x y z
N ASN A 1 -3.24 9.65 5.48
CA ASN A 1 -4.69 9.85 5.33
C ASN A 1 -5.07 9.43 3.93
N SER A 2 -5.67 8.25 3.79
CA SER A 2 -6.05 7.76 2.48
C SER A 2 -7.22 8.61 1.94
N ALA A 3 -7.09 9.09 0.71
CA ALA A 3 -8.16 9.77 -0.01
C ALA A 3 -9.43 8.89 -0.14
N ALA A 4 -9.31 7.58 0.09
CA ALA A 4 -10.35 6.57 0.03
C ALA A 4 -10.98 6.23 1.39
N GLY A 5 -10.60 6.91 2.50
CA GLY A 5 -11.05 6.54 3.84
C GLY A 5 -10.58 5.16 4.31
N SER A 6 -9.59 4.55 3.63
CA SER A 6 -9.04 3.25 3.99
C SER A 6 -8.09 3.33 5.20
N ASP A 7 -7.93 2.20 5.89
CA ASP A 7 -7.00 2.06 7.00
C ASP A 7 -5.59 1.74 6.50
N VAL A 8 -5.50 0.91 5.47
CA VAL A 8 -4.26 0.42 4.86
C VAL A 8 -4.35 0.59 3.34
N PHE A 9 -3.22 0.86 2.70
CA PHE A 9 -3.07 0.87 1.25
C PHE A 9 -1.93 -0.05 0.84
N PHE A 10 -2.17 -0.89 -0.16
CA PHE A 10 -1.14 -1.70 -0.83
C PHE A 10 -1.00 -1.30 -2.30
N SER A 11 0.22 -1.26 -2.77
CA SER A 11 0.57 -1.07 -4.17
C SER A 11 1.74 -1.96 -4.56
N ASN A 12 1.95 -2.18 -5.85
CA ASN A 12 3.14 -2.85 -6.34
C ASN A 12 4.32 -1.86 -6.46
N SER A 13 5.53 -2.34 -6.17
CA SER A 13 6.75 -1.52 -6.27
C SER A 13 7.00 -0.98 -7.68
N THR A 14 6.54 -1.69 -8.71
CA THR A 14 6.70 -1.32 -10.12
C THR A 14 5.67 -0.29 -10.61
N MET A 15 4.72 0.12 -9.78
CA MET A 15 3.78 1.20 -10.12
C MET A 15 4.49 2.55 -10.26
N LEU A 16 5.55 2.77 -9.47
CA LEU A 16 6.35 3.98 -9.53
C LEU A 16 7.53 3.76 -10.47
N ARG A 17 7.58 4.50 -11.59
CA ARG A 17 8.58 4.34 -12.65
C ARG A 17 9.75 5.32 -12.54
N ASP A 18 9.63 6.35 -11.75
CA ASP A 18 10.66 7.35 -11.54
C ASP A 18 10.62 7.90 -10.11
N ARG A 19 11.56 8.75 -9.77
CA ARG A 19 11.67 9.43 -8.47
C ARG A 19 11.06 10.82 -8.56
N LEU A 20 10.48 11.28 -7.47
CA LEU A 20 10.12 12.69 -7.34
C LEU A 20 11.38 13.53 -7.23
N PRO A 21 11.57 14.52 -8.12
CA PRO A 21 12.68 15.45 -8.03
C PRO A 21 12.49 16.39 -6.83
N LYS A 22 13.59 16.99 -6.37
CA LYS A 22 13.53 18.13 -5.46
C LYS A 22 13.13 19.37 -6.26
N GLY A 23 12.18 20.14 -5.76
CA GLY A 23 11.68 21.35 -6.40
C GLY A 23 10.25 21.20 -6.88
N ASP A 24 9.90 21.90 -7.94
CA ASP A 24 8.54 21.93 -8.46
C ASP A 24 8.11 20.59 -9.06
N ILE A 25 6.90 20.17 -8.70
CA ILE A 25 6.29 18.95 -9.22
C ILE A 25 5.24 19.35 -10.24
N THR A 26 5.54 19.11 -11.52
CA THR A 26 4.61 19.37 -12.63
C THR A 26 3.71 18.18 -12.88
N ILE A 27 2.62 18.39 -13.61
CA ILE A 27 1.73 17.32 -14.06
C ILE A 27 2.50 16.26 -14.90
N GLU A 28 3.43 16.71 -15.74
CA GLU A 28 4.33 15.83 -16.50
C GLU A 28 5.16 14.94 -15.57
N THR A 29 5.67 15.49 -14.47
CA THR A 29 6.39 14.73 -13.45
C THR A 29 5.52 13.62 -12.87
N VAL A 30 4.25 13.92 -12.56
CA VAL A 30 3.29 12.95 -12.03
C VAL A 30 3.02 11.83 -13.05
N TYR A 31 2.80 12.17 -14.33
CA TYR A 31 2.60 11.20 -15.40
C TYR A 31 3.82 10.30 -15.64
N ARG A 32 5.02 10.85 -15.54
CA ARG A 32 6.27 10.08 -15.66
C ARG A 32 6.43 9.09 -14.50
N ILE A 33 6.05 9.48 -13.29
CA ILE A 33 6.17 8.63 -12.10
C ILE A 33 5.09 7.55 -12.06
N ILE A 34 3.83 7.89 -12.39
CA ILE A 34 2.68 6.98 -12.38
C ILE A 34 2.04 6.98 -13.79
N PRO A 35 2.62 6.24 -14.76
CA PRO A 35 2.13 6.27 -16.14
C PRO A 35 0.90 5.38 -16.38
N PHE A 36 0.33 4.77 -15.34
CA PHE A 36 -0.76 3.81 -15.45
C PHE A 36 -2.11 4.41 -15.08
N ASP A 37 -3.16 3.97 -15.76
CA ASP A 37 -4.55 4.36 -15.50
C ASP A 37 -5.25 3.45 -14.48
N ASN A 38 -4.51 3.00 -13.47
CA ASN A 38 -5.07 2.18 -12.41
C ASN A 38 -6.02 3.00 -11.52
N THR A 39 -7.17 2.43 -11.22
CA THR A 39 -8.13 2.97 -10.25
C THR A 39 -7.85 2.43 -8.85
N VAL A 40 -8.52 3.00 -7.84
CA VAL A 40 -8.48 2.50 -6.47
C VAL A 40 -9.64 1.55 -6.23
N THR A 41 -9.33 0.37 -5.73
CA THR A 41 -10.29 -0.61 -5.23
C THR A 41 -10.15 -0.73 -3.71
N VAL A 42 -11.27 -0.69 -2.98
CA VAL A 42 -11.32 -0.83 -1.52
C VAL A 42 -12.02 -2.13 -1.16
N PHE A 43 -11.49 -2.82 -0.16
CA PHE A 43 -12.04 -4.06 0.39
C PHE A 43 -12.17 -3.98 1.90
N GLU A 44 -13.02 -4.84 2.44
CA GLU A 44 -13.02 -5.17 3.85
C GLU A 44 -12.24 -6.45 4.09
N MET A 45 -11.19 -6.39 4.90
CA MET A 45 -10.30 -7.50 5.21
C MET A 45 -10.28 -7.76 6.71
N LYS A 46 -10.42 -9.02 7.13
CA LYS A 46 -10.25 -9.42 8.53
C LYS A 46 -8.78 -9.26 8.96
N GLY A 47 -8.56 -8.99 10.24
CA GLY A 47 -7.21 -8.78 10.77
C GLY A 47 -6.33 -10.02 10.67
N ASP A 48 -6.88 -11.23 10.76
CA ASP A 48 -6.14 -12.48 10.53
C ASP A 48 -5.64 -12.59 9.08
N ALA A 49 -6.47 -12.24 8.09
CA ALA A 49 -6.07 -12.19 6.69
C ALA A 49 -5.02 -11.08 6.46
N LEU A 50 -5.18 -9.92 7.10
CA LEU A 50 -4.19 -8.85 7.05
C LEU A 50 -2.84 -9.27 7.65
N LEU A 51 -2.83 -9.98 8.77
CA LEU A 51 -1.61 -10.55 9.37
C LEU A 51 -0.97 -11.58 8.44
N GLY A 52 -1.76 -12.44 7.80
CA GLY A 52 -1.29 -13.38 6.77
C GLY A 52 -0.64 -12.66 5.59
N MET A 53 -1.21 -11.55 5.13
CA MET A 53 -0.61 -10.70 4.10
C MET A 53 0.73 -10.13 4.53
N MET A 54 0.87 -9.70 5.77
CA MET A 54 2.14 -9.19 6.29
C MET A 54 3.21 -10.28 6.40
N ASP A 55 2.83 -11.52 6.77
CA ASP A 55 3.72 -12.68 6.75
C ASP A 55 4.17 -13.02 5.31
N PHE A 56 3.26 -12.95 4.33
CA PHE A 56 3.60 -13.12 2.92
C PHE A 56 4.62 -12.05 2.46
N ILE A 57 4.41 -10.79 2.82
CA ILE A 57 5.33 -9.69 2.50
C ILE A 57 6.70 -9.95 3.15
N ALA A 58 6.75 -10.37 4.42
CA ALA A 58 7.99 -10.67 5.13
C ALA A 58 8.75 -11.85 4.50
N ALA A 59 8.05 -12.91 4.09
CA ALA A 59 8.62 -14.07 3.42
C ALA A 59 9.25 -13.74 2.06
N ASN A 60 8.69 -12.74 1.37
CA ASN A 60 9.13 -12.29 0.05
C ASN A 60 9.95 -10.98 0.08
N PHE A 61 10.28 -10.48 1.26
CA PHE A 61 11.03 -9.23 1.40
C PHE A 61 12.39 -9.30 0.70
N GLY A 62 12.68 -8.27 -0.11
CA GLY A 62 13.91 -8.18 -0.90
C GLY A 62 13.89 -8.94 -2.23
N LYS A 63 12.78 -9.57 -2.62
CA LYS A 63 12.59 -10.13 -3.99
C LYS A 63 12.14 -9.03 -4.96
N ASN A 64 12.27 -9.29 -6.26
CA ASN A 64 12.12 -8.29 -7.33
C ASN A 64 10.74 -7.61 -7.39
N GLU A 65 9.67 -8.32 -7.06
CA GLU A 65 8.33 -7.73 -6.98
C GLU A 65 7.87 -7.73 -5.52
N SER A 66 7.67 -6.55 -4.97
CA SER A 66 7.25 -6.37 -3.59
C SER A 66 6.06 -5.41 -3.50
N PHE A 67 5.27 -5.57 -2.45
CA PHE A 67 4.26 -4.58 -2.10
C PHE A 67 4.90 -3.35 -1.50
N GLN A 68 4.37 -2.20 -1.89
CA GLN A 68 4.49 -0.95 -1.15
C GLN A 68 3.23 -0.78 -0.31
N TYR A 69 3.33 -0.18 0.86
CA TYR A 69 2.20 -0.07 1.77
C TYR A 69 2.19 1.26 2.52
N GLY A 70 1.00 1.70 2.86
CA GLY A 70 0.73 2.88 3.66
C GLY A 70 -0.29 2.58 4.76
N GLY A 71 -0.25 3.33 5.87
CA GLY A 71 -1.17 3.16 6.99
C GLY A 71 -0.85 2.00 7.94
N ILE A 72 0.18 1.21 7.64
CA ILE A 72 0.59 0.04 8.40
C ILE A 72 2.10 0.08 8.69
N SER A 73 2.50 -0.38 9.86
CA SER A 73 3.90 -0.55 10.25
C SER A 73 4.11 -1.92 10.89
N PHE A 74 5.30 -2.50 10.74
CA PHE A 74 5.62 -3.82 11.25
C PHE A 74 7.12 -4.06 11.33
N THR A 75 7.50 -5.15 12.00
CA THR A 75 8.88 -5.62 12.07
C THR A 75 9.00 -6.95 11.32
N ILE A 76 10.10 -7.16 10.59
CA ILE A 76 10.43 -8.42 9.93
C ILE A 76 11.56 -9.11 10.68
N ASP A 77 11.33 -10.34 11.13
CA ASP A 77 12.39 -11.27 11.53
C ASP A 77 12.99 -11.87 10.24
N MET A 78 14.19 -11.45 9.90
CA MET A 78 14.86 -11.86 8.65
C MET A 78 15.29 -13.33 8.66
N LYS A 79 15.48 -13.94 9.84
CA LYS A 79 15.78 -15.37 9.96
C LYS A 79 14.54 -16.22 9.77
N LYS A 80 13.46 -15.87 10.44
CA LYS A 80 12.18 -16.60 10.37
C LYS A 80 11.36 -16.25 9.12
N ARG A 81 11.69 -15.16 8.45
CA ARG A 81 10.92 -14.61 7.33
C ARG A 81 9.45 -14.35 7.70
N LYS A 82 9.23 -13.79 8.89
CA LYS A 82 7.90 -13.50 9.44
C LYS A 82 7.77 -12.05 9.88
N ALA A 83 6.53 -11.53 9.76
CA ALA A 83 6.16 -10.22 10.28
C ALA A 83 5.72 -10.36 11.75
N PHE A 84 5.99 -9.33 12.55
CA PHE A 84 5.47 -9.19 13.90
C PHE A 84 5.36 -7.71 14.27
N ASP A 85 4.74 -7.43 15.43
CA ASP A 85 4.44 -6.06 15.88
C ASP A 85 3.71 -5.23 14.80
N VAL A 86 2.75 -5.89 14.12
CA VAL A 86 1.98 -5.27 13.04
C VAL A 86 0.98 -4.29 13.63
N LYS A 87 1.04 -3.04 13.16
CA LYS A 87 0.19 -1.93 13.62
C LYS A 87 -0.46 -1.20 12.46
N VAL A 88 -1.75 -0.92 12.60
CA VAL A 88 -2.50 -0.03 11.70
C VAL A 88 -2.77 1.27 12.43
N LYS A 89 -2.34 2.39 11.86
CA LYS A 89 -2.45 3.74 12.48
C LYS A 89 -1.89 3.77 13.92
N GLY A 90 -0.80 3.02 14.15
CA GLY A 90 -0.14 2.92 15.46
C GLY A 90 -0.76 1.94 16.46
N MET A 91 -1.92 1.33 16.16
CA MET A 91 -2.60 0.35 17.01
C MET A 91 -2.31 -1.08 16.55
N PRO A 92 -2.04 -2.04 17.44
CA PRO A 92 -1.87 -3.44 17.08
C PRO A 92 -3.04 -3.97 16.24
N VAL A 93 -2.73 -4.83 15.26
CA VAL A 93 -3.79 -5.49 14.48
C VAL A 93 -4.47 -6.56 15.30
N GLU A 94 -5.79 -6.50 15.38
CA GLU A 94 -6.65 -7.46 16.05
C GLU A 94 -7.24 -8.42 15.02
N ALA A 95 -7.01 -9.74 15.18
CA ALA A 95 -7.38 -10.77 14.20
C ALA A 95 -8.87 -10.74 13.81
N GLY A 96 -9.76 -10.54 14.78
CA GLY A 96 -11.23 -10.53 14.56
C GLY A 96 -11.78 -9.21 14.01
N ARG A 97 -11.00 -8.12 14.04
CA ARG A 97 -11.43 -6.81 13.57
C ARG A 97 -11.39 -6.74 12.05
N THR A 98 -12.32 -5.98 11.46
CA THR A 98 -12.33 -5.69 10.01
C THR A 98 -11.63 -4.36 9.75
N TYR A 99 -10.78 -4.35 8.73
CA TYR A 99 -10.03 -3.18 8.27
C TYR A 99 -10.40 -2.86 6.83
N LYS A 100 -10.49 -1.57 6.49
CA LYS A 100 -10.65 -1.11 5.12
C LYS A 100 -9.28 -1.05 4.46
N VAL A 101 -9.09 -1.90 3.44
CA VAL A 101 -7.83 -2.01 2.69
C VAL A 101 -8.06 -1.51 1.28
N ALA A 102 -7.25 -0.55 0.85
CA ALA A 102 -7.24 -0.05 -0.52
C ALA A 102 -6.07 -0.64 -1.30
N THR A 103 -6.26 -0.87 -2.59
CA THR A 103 -5.21 -1.27 -3.53
C THR A 103 -5.50 -0.75 -4.93
N SER A 104 -4.56 -0.97 -5.86
CA SER A 104 -4.79 -0.65 -7.27
C SER A 104 -5.67 -1.70 -7.95
N SER A 105 -6.44 -1.29 -8.96
CA SER A 105 -7.22 -2.21 -9.82
C SER A 105 -6.33 -3.31 -10.42
N TYR A 106 -5.06 -3.01 -10.72
CA TYR A 106 -4.08 -3.97 -11.21
C TYR A 106 -3.88 -5.15 -10.23
N ILE A 107 -3.66 -4.85 -8.95
CA ILE A 107 -3.51 -5.88 -7.90
C ILE A 107 -4.83 -6.58 -7.63
N ALA A 108 -5.92 -5.82 -7.56
CA ALA A 108 -7.27 -6.35 -7.32
C ALA A 108 -7.73 -7.37 -8.38
N GLN A 109 -7.18 -7.28 -9.60
CA GLN A 109 -7.42 -8.21 -10.70
C GLN A 109 -6.54 -9.48 -10.65
N GLY A 110 -5.59 -9.55 -9.73
CA GLY A 110 -4.76 -10.74 -9.58
C GLY A 110 -3.41 -10.69 -10.29
N ASN A 111 -2.94 -9.52 -10.70
CA ASN A 111 -1.74 -9.35 -11.53
C ASN A 111 -0.41 -9.26 -10.72
N LEU A 112 -0.42 -9.62 -9.45
CA LEU A 112 0.77 -9.64 -8.61
C LEU A 112 0.79 -10.91 -7.76
N MET A 113 1.96 -11.50 -7.52
CA MET A 113 2.11 -12.63 -6.60
C MET A 113 1.66 -12.20 -5.18
N GLY A 114 0.78 -12.99 -4.56
CA GLY A 114 0.11 -12.65 -3.29
C GLY A 114 -1.19 -11.88 -3.45
N SER A 115 -1.55 -11.47 -4.67
CA SER A 115 -2.84 -10.79 -4.94
C SER A 115 -4.05 -11.72 -4.78
N GLU A 116 -3.85 -13.03 -4.78
CA GLU A 116 -4.87 -14.02 -4.42
C GLU A 116 -5.47 -13.78 -3.05
N MET A 117 -4.69 -13.20 -2.12
CA MET A 117 -5.16 -12.81 -0.78
C MET A 117 -6.24 -11.72 -0.79
N PHE A 118 -6.36 -11.00 -1.90
CA PHE A 118 -7.44 -10.01 -2.12
C PHE A 118 -8.70 -10.60 -2.79
N LYS A 119 -8.69 -11.88 -3.17
CA LYS A 119 -9.86 -12.53 -3.81
C LYS A 119 -10.94 -12.96 -2.82
N GLU A 120 -10.55 -13.26 -1.59
CA GLU A 120 -11.44 -13.76 -0.53
C GLU A 120 -12.01 -12.65 0.37
N VAL A 121 -11.88 -11.40 -0.03
CA VAL A 121 -12.33 -10.26 0.76
C VAL A 121 -13.75 -9.83 0.40
N CYS A 122 -14.53 -9.47 1.41
CA CYS A 122 -15.88 -8.96 1.26
C CYS A 122 -15.89 -7.46 0.89
N GLY A 123 -16.98 -7.00 0.26
CA GLY A 123 -17.23 -5.57 0.06
C GLY A 123 -16.22 -4.91 -0.87
N ARG A 124 -16.28 -5.23 -2.16
CA ARG A 124 -15.43 -4.60 -3.17
C ARG A 124 -16.08 -3.32 -3.69
N ASP A 125 -15.51 -2.17 -3.34
CA ASP A 125 -15.90 -0.87 -3.88
C ASP A 125 -14.82 -0.34 -4.83
N GLU A 126 -15.19 -0.07 -6.06
CA GLU A 126 -14.33 0.64 -7.01
C GLU A 126 -14.64 2.13 -6.90
N LEU A 127 -13.67 2.89 -6.37
CA LEU A 127 -13.85 4.34 -6.16
C LEU A 127 -13.80 5.16 -7.44
N GLY A 128 -13.61 4.52 -8.59
CA GLY A 128 -13.64 5.16 -9.91
C GLY A 128 -12.57 6.21 -10.18
N GLY A 129 -11.77 6.59 -9.19
CA GLY A 129 -10.72 7.59 -9.33
C GLY A 129 -9.39 6.97 -9.77
N ASN A 130 -8.72 7.61 -10.74
CA ASN A 130 -7.37 7.23 -11.14
C ASN A 130 -6.36 7.59 -10.02
N ILE A 131 -5.48 6.65 -9.67
CA ILE A 131 -4.47 6.82 -8.61
C ILE A 131 -3.57 8.03 -8.90
N ARG A 132 -3.20 8.23 -10.16
CA ARG A 132 -2.38 9.37 -10.59
C ARG A 132 -3.07 10.70 -10.32
N ASP A 133 -4.36 10.82 -10.66
CA ASP A 133 -5.12 12.04 -10.47
C ASP A 133 -5.36 12.32 -8.98
N MET A 134 -5.60 11.27 -8.19
CA MET A 134 -5.68 11.38 -6.73
C MET A 134 -4.34 11.84 -6.11
N PHE A 135 -3.22 11.38 -6.65
CA PHE A 135 -1.88 11.80 -6.22
C PHE A 135 -1.61 13.27 -6.60
N ALA A 136 -1.96 13.67 -7.83
CA ALA A 136 -1.86 15.06 -8.26
C ALA A 136 -2.70 16.00 -7.36
N GLY A 137 -3.97 15.67 -7.15
CA GLY A 137 -4.85 16.45 -6.27
C GLY A 137 -4.38 16.49 -4.82
N TYR A 138 -3.73 15.43 -4.32
CA TYR A 138 -3.10 15.45 -3.00
C TYR A 138 -1.94 16.46 -2.93
N ILE A 139 -1.07 16.49 -3.95
CA ILE A 139 0.04 17.45 -4.02
C ILE A 139 -0.48 18.89 -4.09
N GLU A 140 -1.46 19.15 -4.94
CA GLU A 140 -2.09 20.48 -5.05
C GLU A 140 -2.68 20.94 -3.72
N LYS A 141 -3.41 20.07 -3.03
CA LYS A 141 -4.03 20.38 -1.74
C LYS A 141 -3.02 20.63 -0.63
N THR A 142 -1.89 19.89 -0.62
CA THR A 142 -0.88 20.00 0.44
C THR A 142 0.16 21.07 0.15
N GLY A 143 0.29 21.51 -1.11
CA GLY A 143 1.27 22.48 -1.59
C GLY A 143 2.71 21.96 -1.58
N SER A 144 3.02 20.96 -0.76
CA SER A 144 4.34 20.32 -0.73
C SER A 144 4.25 18.91 -0.15
N ILE A 145 5.15 18.04 -0.59
CA ILE A 145 5.32 16.70 -0.04
C ILE A 145 6.74 16.49 0.44
N LYS A 146 6.90 15.73 1.51
CA LYS A 146 8.19 15.35 2.07
C LYS A 146 8.23 13.83 2.25
N PRO A 147 9.43 13.22 2.17
CA PRO A 147 9.57 11.83 2.57
C PRO A 147 9.01 11.61 3.98
N PRO A 148 8.31 10.49 4.22
CA PRO A 148 7.84 10.18 5.58
C PRO A 148 9.05 10.05 6.52
N ALA A 149 8.91 10.62 7.72
CA ALA A 149 9.94 10.56 8.76
C ALA A 149 9.90 9.25 9.58
N ASP A 150 8.82 8.47 9.43
CA ASP A 150 8.56 7.25 10.19
C ASP A 150 9.10 6.01 9.49
N GLU A 151 9.79 5.17 10.25
CA GLU A 151 10.17 3.83 9.80
C GLU A 151 8.97 2.90 9.87
N ARG A 152 8.33 2.66 8.72
CA ARG A 152 7.20 1.72 8.61
C ARG A 152 7.62 0.25 8.66
N ILE A 153 8.88 -0.02 8.39
CA ILE A 153 9.48 -1.36 8.49
C ILE A 153 10.69 -1.30 9.41
N LYS A 154 10.74 -2.24 10.35
CA LYS A 154 11.95 -2.55 11.11
C LYS A 154 12.44 -3.94 10.72
N LEU A 155 13.74 -4.09 10.57
CA LEU A 155 14.36 -5.39 10.27
C LEU A 155 15.17 -5.83 11.50
N ILE A 156 14.93 -7.08 11.96
CA ILE A 156 15.80 -7.72 12.93
C ILE A 156 16.50 -8.92 12.28
N LYS A 157 17.77 -9.10 12.66
CA LYS A 157 18.67 -10.15 12.14
C LYS A 157 18.71 -11.34 13.07
#